data_f16d4237d773cda9cb45e3f8c01be92d
#
_entry.id   f16d4237d773cda9cb45e3f8c01be92d
#
_cell.length_a   1.000
_cell.length_b   1.000
_cell.length_c   1.000
_cell.angle_alpha   90.00
_cell.angle_beta   90.00
_cell.angle_gamma   90.00
#
_symmetry.space_group_name_H-M   'P 1'
#
loop_
_entity.id
_entity.type
_entity.pdbx_description
1 polymer ?
#
loop_
_entity_poly.entity_id
_entity_poly.type
_entity_poly.pdbx_seq_one_letter_code
_entity_poly.pdbx_strand_id
1 'polypeptide(L)'
;MKVSEVERVVAYAGKIKFLGYGFYKGAKGIRLCVHKKAKLKMKARVKELTSRRNVNDYEAWKTAIKRFVVGWVNYFKLADMGNFLKDIDEWMRRRIRMVFWKKWKRVRTRWRNLLKLGISNSDAGKLANSRKGYWRIAACPIMDTALSNQRLEKAGFQFFYSYYSKSVA
;
A
#
# COMPACT_ATOMS: atom_id res chain seq x y z
N MET A 1 -22.68 31.33 -23.66
CA MET A 1 -21.79 30.92 -22.56
C MET A 1 -20.40 31.49 -22.85
N LYS A 2 -19.96 32.52 -22.11
CA LYS A 2 -18.57 33.02 -22.22
C LYS A 2 -17.66 32.03 -21.49
N VAL A 3 -16.85 31.29 -22.24
CA VAL A 3 -15.76 30.47 -21.65
C VAL A 3 -14.71 31.44 -21.12
N SER A 4 -14.45 31.40 -19.83
CA SER A 4 -13.47 32.24 -19.15
C SER A 4 -12.07 32.01 -19.76
N GLU A 5 -11.43 33.08 -20.25
CA GLU A 5 -10.07 33.06 -20.82
C GLU A 5 -8.97 32.67 -19.81
N VAL A 6 -9.32 32.55 -18.56
CA VAL A 6 -8.36 32.31 -17.43
C VAL A 6 -7.82 30.87 -17.36
N GLU A 7 -8.32 29.93 -18.16
CA GLU A 7 -7.96 28.50 -18.06
C GLU A 7 -6.93 28.00 -19.09
N ARG A 8 -6.38 28.87 -19.94
CA ARG A 8 -5.33 28.47 -20.90
C ARG A 8 -3.95 28.75 -20.32
N VAL A 9 -3.36 27.71 -19.71
CA VAL A 9 -1.98 27.80 -19.23
C VAL A 9 -1.06 27.07 -20.21
N VAL A 10 -0.16 27.79 -20.85
CA VAL A 10 0.96 27.23 -21.62
C VAL A 10 2.13 27.10 -20.66
N ALA A 11 2.53 25.89 -20.35
CA ALA A 11 3.62 25.62 -19.44
C ALA A 11 4.41 24.36 -19.86
N TYR A 12 5.63 24.24 -19.36
CA TYR A 12 6.42 23.01 -19.54
C TYR A 12 5.65 21.78 -19.02
N ALA A 13 5.69 20.67 -19.77
CA ALA A 13 4.95 19.45 -19.47
C ALA A 13 5.09 19.01 -17.98
N GLY A 14 6.28 19.08 -17.40
CA GLY A 14 6.53 18.71 -16.01
C GLY A 14 5.90 19.62 -14.94
N LYS A 15 5.41 20.82 -15.32
CA LYS A 15 4.71 21.76 -14.43
C LYS A 15 3.19 21.65 -14.51
N ILE A 16 2.67 20.98 -15.55
CA ILE A 16 1.23 20.86 -15.80
C ILE A 16 0.65 19.78 -14.87
N LYS A 17 -0.49 20.12 -14.26
CA LYS A 17 -1.33 19.21 -13.51
C LYS A 17 -2.74 19.24 -14.07
N PHE A 18 -3.26 18.09 -14.47
CA PHE A 18 -4.64 17.96 -14.94
C PHE A 18 -5.31 16.75 -14.29
N LEU A 19 -6.41 16.94 -13.60
CA LEU A 19 -7.18 15.85 -12.93
C LEU A 19 -6.33 14.90 -12.08
N GLY A 20 -5.27 15.40 -11.45
CA GLY A 20 -4.37 14.57 -10.65
C GLY A 20 -3.25 13.87 -11.41
N TYR A 21 -3.27 13.92 -12.74
CA TYR A 21 -2.17 13.52 -13.59
C TYR A 21 -1.12 14.62 -13.67
N GLY A 22 0.10 14.21 -13.93
CA GLY A 22 1.21 15.03 -14.36
C GLY A 22 1.75 14.49 -15.68
N PHE A 23 2.69 15.22 -16.28
CA PHE A 23 3.29 14.89 -17.55
C PHE A 23 4.81 14.86 -17.40
N TYR A 24 5.49 14.00 -18.12
CA TYR A 24 6.94 14.00 -18.21
C TYR A 24 7.41 13.62 -19.62
N LYS A 25 8.61 14.05 -19.97
CA LYS A 25 9.22 13.74 -21.27
C LYS A 25 9.89 12.37 -21.17
N GLY A 26 9.34 11.37 -21.81
CA GLY A 26 9.96 10.04 -21.99
C GLY A 26 10.73 9.95 -23.30
N ALA A 27 11.40 8.82 -23.54
CA ALA A 27 12.16 8.57 -24.77
C ALA A 27 11.31 8.63 -26.06
N LYS A 28 10.03 8.24 -25.96
CA LYS A 28 9.08 8.22 -27.08
C LYS A 28 8.07 9.38 -27.08
N GLY A 29 8.38 10.48 -26.39
CA GLY A 29 7.48 11.65 -26.30
C GLY A 29 6.95 11.93 -24.89
N ILE A 30 5.86 12.72 -24.79
CA ILE A 30 5.24 13.08 -23.52
C ILE A 30 4.42 11.90 -22.99
N ARG A 31 4.65 11.53 -21.73
CA ARG A 31 3.92 10.47 -21.02
C ARG A 31 3.17 11.00 -19.82
N LEU A 32 2.10 10.29 -19.48
CA LEU A 32 1.31 10.55 -18.28
C LEU A 32 1.95 9.90 -17.05
N CYS A 33 1.98 10.64 -15.95
CA CYS A 33 2.33 10.10 -14.63
C CYS A 33 1.35 10.57 -13.58
N VAL A 34 1.36 9.95 -12.41
CA VAL A 34 0.56 10.43 -11.28
C VAL A 34 1.25 11.65 -10.65
N HIS A 35 0.54 12.77 -10.53
CA HIS A 35 1.08 14.00 -9.97
C HIS A 35 1.44 13.85 -8.48
N LYS A 36 2.49 14.53 -8.03
CA LYS A 36 3.01 14.46 -6.64
C LYS A 36 1.94 14.66 -5.57
N LYS A 37 1.03 15.63 -5.75
CA LYS A 37 -0.08 15.87 -4.80
C LYS A 37 -1.05 14.67 -4.71
N ALA A 38 -1.32 13.97 -5.82
CA ALA A 38 -2.16 12.77 -5.84
C ALA A 38 -1.47 11.59 -5.14
N LYS A 39 -0.16 11.40 -5.36
CA LYS A 39 0.66 10.40 -4.63
C LYS A 39 0.64 10.64 -3.12
N LEU A 40 0.74 11.90 -2.68
CA LEU A 40 0.69 12.25 -1.25
C LEU A 40 -0.70 11.95 -0.64
N LYS A 41 -1.78 12.30 -1.33
CA LYS A 41 -3.16 11.99 -0.90
C LYS A 41 -3.37 10.47 -0.79
N MET A 42 -2.88 9.70 -1.75
CA MET A 42 -2.91 8.24 -1.71
C MET A 42 -2.18 7.69 -0.48
N LYS A 43 -0.93 8.13 -0.25
CA LYS A 43 -0.15 7.71 0.93
C LYS A 43 -0.87 8.04 2.24
N ALA A 44 -1.47 9.22 2.35
CA ALA A 44 -2.24 9.62 3.52
C ALA A 44 -3.44 8.68 3.73
N ARG A 45 -4.19 8.35 2.68
CA ARG A 45 -5.34 7.44 2.77
C ARG A 45 -4.94 6.01 3.11
N VAL A 46 -3.87 5.48 2.51
CA VAL A 46 -3.32 4.16 2.89
C VAL A 46 -2.89 4.17 4.36
N LYS A 47 -2.26 5.26 4.83
CA LYS A 47 -1.87 5.42 6.24
C LYS A 47 -3.07 5.37 7.18
N GLU A 48 -4.16 6.01 6.82
CA GLU A 48 -5.42 6.00 7.57
C GLU A 48 -6.05 4.60 7.58
N LEU A 49 -6.24 3.99 6.41
CA LEU A 49 -6.81 2.64 6.27
C LEU A 49 -6.00 1.57 7.00
N THR A 50 -4.68 1.74 7.08
CA THR A 50 -3.78 0.82 7.80
C THR A 50 -3.40 1.33 9.18
N SER A 51 -4.24 2.16 9.80
CA SER A 51 -4.03 2.60 11.17
C SER A 51 -4.28 1.45 12.14
N ARG A 52 -3.30 1.17 12.99
CA ARG A 52 -3.39 0.12 14.03
C ARG A 52 -4.45 0.38 15.09
N ARG A 53 -5.07 1.58 15.11
CA ARG A 53 -6.13 1.95 16.07
C ARG A 53 -7.51 1.58 15.56
N ASN A 54 -7.74 1.66 14.24
CA ASN A 54 -9.06 1.66 13.62
C ASN A 54 -9.49 0.28 13.07
N VAL A 55 -8.64 -0.73 13.18
CA VAL A 55 -8.97 -2.08 12.66
C VAL A 55 -9.67 -2.89 13.75
N ASN A 56 -11.00 -2.93 13.72
CA ASN A 56 -11.81 -3.74 14.64
C ASN A 56 -12.30 -5.02 13.98
N ASP A 57 -12.76 -4.94 12.74
CA ASP A 57 -13.19 -6.06 11.91
C ASP A 57 -12.22 -6.25 10.73
N TYR A 58 -11.72 -7.48 10.56
CA TYR A 58 -10.77 -7.82 9.50
C TYR A 58 -11.42 -7.86 8.12
N GLU A 59 -12.68 -8.29 8.00
CA GLU A 59 -13.37 -8.38 6.71
C GLU A 59 -13.73 -6.98 6.20
N ALA A 60 -14.29 -6.15 7.06
CA ALA A 60 -14.56 -4.75 6.75
C ALA A 60 -13.25 -4.01 6.37
N TRP A 61 -12.16 -4.30 7.08
CA TRP A 61 -10.85 -3.71 6.79
C TRP A 61 -10.32 -4.10 5.42
N LYS A 62 -10.34 -5.39 5.07
CA LYS A 62 -9.93 -5.89 3.74
C LYS A 62 -10.78 -5.28 2.63
N THR A 63 -12.09 -5.22 2.85
CA THR A 63 -13.04 -4.63 1.90
C THR A 63 -12.76 -3.14 1.67
N ALA A 64 -12.47 -2.37 2.72
CA ALA A 64 -12.13 -0.96 2.62
C ALA A 64 -10.82 -0.75 1.82
N ILE A 65 -9.79 -1.57 2.08
CA ILE A 65 -8.54 -1.56 1.31
C ILE A 65 -8.82 -1.89 -0.15
N LYS A 66 -9.55 -2.97 -0.43
CA LYS A 66 -9.88 -3.42 -1.80
C LYS A 66 -10.60 -2.33 -2.58
N ARG A 67 -11.64 -1.72 -2.00
CA ARG A 67 -12.38 -0.61 -2.64
C ARG A 67 -11.46 0.56 -2.99
N PHE A 68 -10.59 0.93 -2.08
CA PHE A 68 -9.65 2.03 -2.31
C PHE A 68 -8.63 1.69 -3.40
N VAL A 69 -8.01 0.51 -3.36
CA VAL A 69 -7.04 0.05 -4.37
C VAL A 69 -7.66 0.04 -5.75
N VAL A 70 -8.82 -0.62 -5.90
CA VAL A 70 -9.51 -0.75 -7.19
C VAL A 70 -9.91 0.63 -7.74
N GLY A 71 -10.55 1.47 -6.94
CA GLY A 71 -10.99 2.79 -7.38
C GLY A 71 -9.81 3.69 -7.79
N TRP A 72 -8.73 3.69 -7.00
CA TRP A 72 -7.57 4.50 -7.28
C TRP A 72 -6.81 4.05 -8.55
N VAL A 73 -6.59 2.74 -8.72
CA VAL A 73 -5.91 2.20 -9.90
C VAL A 73 -6.74 2.43 -11.16
N ASN A 74 -8.05 2.18 -11.11
CA ASN A 74 -8.93 2.42 -12.26
C ASN A 74 -8.93 3.90 -12.69
N TYR A 75 -8.86 4.83 -11.73
CA TYR A 75 -8.78 6.25 -12.04
C TYR A 75 -7.45 6.62 -12.70
N PHE A 76 -6.33 6.09 -12.23
CA PHE A 76 -4.99 6.43 -12.71
C PHE A 76 -4.39 5.42 -13.70
N LYS A 77 -5.16 4.47 -14.22
CA LYS A 77 -4.66 3.38 -15.07
C LYS A 77 -3.87 3.82 -16.32
N LEU A 78 -4.13 5.03 -16.82
CA LEU A 78 -3.43 5.60 -17.98
C LEU A 78 -2.02 6.13 -17.64
N ALA A 79 -1.70 6.29 -16.36
CA ALA A 79 -0.41 6.80 -15.92
C ALA A 79 0.64 5.69 -15.88
N ASP A 80 1.86 6.03 -16.24
CA ASP A 80 3.03 5.21 -15.96
C ASP A 80 3.35 5.27 -14.46
N MET A 81 3.04 4.20 -13.72
CA MET A 81 3.14 4.19 -12.26
C MET A 81 3.65 2.87 -11.68
N GLY A 82 4.11 1.93 -12.52
CA GLY A 82 4.47 0.57 -12.07
C GLY A 82 5.46 0.55 -10.90
N ASN A 83 6.59 1.25 -11.01
CA ASN A 83 7.60 1.28 -9.95
C ASN A 83 7.06 1.95 -8.67
N PHE A 84 6.34 3.06 -8.80
CA PHE A 84 5.71 3.71 -7.67
C PHE A 84 4.73 2.80 -6.93
N LEU A 85 3.96 1.98 -7.64
CA LEU A 85 3.01 1.05 -7.02
C LEU A 85 3.72 -0.11 -6.31
N LYS A 86 4.86 -0.60 -6.81
CA LYS A 86 5.68 -1.59 -6.12
C LYS A 86 6.16 -1.08 -4.76
N ASP A 87 6.68 0.15 -4.72
CA ASP A 87 7.15 0.79 -3.47
C ASP A 87 6.00 0.98 -2.47
N ILE A 88 4.83 1.41 -2.97
CA ILE A 88 3.63 1.58 -2.13
C ILE A 88 3.15 0.25 -1.56
N ASP A 89 3.17 -0.81 -2.36
CA ASP A 89 2.75 -2.15 -1.91
C ASP A 89 3.69 -2.71 -0.85
N GLU A 90 5.00 -2.53 -1.00
CA GLU A 90 5.97 -2.92 0.02
C GLU A 90 5.70 -2.19 1.35
N TRP A 91 5.56 -0.88 1.28
CA TRP A 91 5.22 -0.07 2.44
C TRP A 91 3.87 -0.46 3.07
N MET A 92 2.85 -0.72 2.24
CA MET A 92 1.51 -1.12 2.71
C MET A 92 1.55 -2.50 3.39
N ARG A 93 2.28 -3.49 2.83
CA ARG A 93 2.47 -4.80 3.47
C ARG A 93 3.11 -4.68 4.84
N ARG A 94 4.16 -3.87 4.96
CA ARG A 94 4.78 -3.59 6.26
C ARG A 94 3.79 -2.98 7.26
N ARG A 95 2.92 -2.08 6.81
CA ARG A 95 1.86 -1.49 7.66
C ARG A 95 0.82 -2.53 8.09
N ILE A 96 0.42 -3.41 7.19
CA ILE A 96 -0.52 -4.51 7.50
C ILE A 96 0.10 -5.44 8.56
N ARG A 97 1.37 -5.85 8.41
CA ARG A 97 2.10 -6.65 9.40
C ARG A 97 2.16 -5.95 10.76
N MET A 98 2.39 -4.65 10.77
CA MET A 98 2.37 -3.84 12.00
C MET A 98 1.00 -3.88 12.70
N VAL A 99 -0.11 -3.87 11.94
CA VAL A 99 -1.46 -4.00 12.50
C VAL A 99 -1.66 -5.37 13.13
N PHE A 100 -1.30 -6.46 12.43
CA PHE A 100 -1.36 -7.81 12.99
C PHE A 100 -0.55 -7.92 14.27
N TRP A 101 0.69 -7.45 14.28
CA TRP A 101 1.54 -7.46 15.46
C TRP A 101 0.93 -6.69 16.64
N LYS A 102 0.30 -5.55 16.40
CA LYS A 102 -0.42 -4.79 17.44
C LYS A 102 -1.61 -5.55 17.98
N LYS A 103 -2.36 -6.27 17.12
CA LYS A 103 -3.53 -7.05 17.55
C LYS A 103 -3.14 -8.28 18.37
N TRP A 104 -1.96 -8.85 18.15
CA TRP A 104 -1.41 -9.94 18.96
C TRP A 104 -0.81 -9.39 20.26
N LYS A 105 -1.61 -8.84 21.12
CA LYS A 105 -1.20 -8.06 22.30
C LYS A 105 -0.23 -8.80 23.23
N ARG A 106 -0.55 -10.07 23.57
CA ARG A 106 0.18 -10.86 24.57
C ARG A 106 1.30 -11.70 23.91
N VAL A 107 2.42 -11.89 24.62
CA VAL A 107 3.56 -12.72 24.18
C VAL A 107 3.08 -14.12 23.76
N ARG A 108 2.27 -14.79 24.60
CA ARG A 108 1.70 -16.11 24.31
C ARG A 108 0.86 -16.13 23.02
N THR A 109 0.11 -15.06 22.73
CA THR A 109 -0.67 -14.95 21.49
C THR A 109 0.22 -14.76 20.27
N ARG A 110 1.27 -13.94 20.37
CA ARG A 110 2.27 -13.75 19.31
C ARG A 110 2.95 -15.05 18.97
N TRP A 111 3.46 -15.75 20.00
CA TRP A 111 4.13 -17.05 19.86
C TRP A 111 3.23 -18.08 19.17
N ARG A 112 2.01 -18.32 19.67
CA ARG A 112 1.06 -19.24 19.06
C ARG A 112 0.72 -18.91 17.60
N ASN A 113 0.52 -17.62 17.29
CA ASN A 113 0.21 -17.20 15.92
C ASN A 113 1.39 -17.39 14.98
N LEU A 114 2.62 -17.14 15.44
CA LEU A 114 3.84 -17.39 14.66
C LEU A 114 4.01 -18.89 14.38
N LEU A 115 3.78 -19.76 15.37
CA LEU A 115 3.81 -21.22 15.17
C LEU A 115 2.75 -21.67 14.15
N LYS A 116 1.51 -21.17 14.26
CA LYS A 116 0.44 -21.46 13.28
C LYS A 116 0.80 -21.02 11.86
N LEU A 117 1.64 -20.00 11.74
CA LEU A 117 2.15 -19.49 10.46
C LEU A 117 3.43 -20.21 10.00
N GLY A 118 3.83 -21.30 10.68
CA GLY A 118 4.95 -22.16 10.27
C GLY A 118 6.34 -21.61 10.64
N ILE A 119 6.42 -20.70 11.60
CA ILE A 119 7.71 -20.22 12.13
C ILE A 119 8.23 -21.22 13.17
N SER A 120 9.55 -21.46 13.20
CA SER A 120 10.18 -22.34 14.16
C SER A 120 9.90 -21.92 15.61
N ASN A 121 9.87 -22.86 16.56
CA ASN A 121 9.61 -22.57 17.97
C ASN A 121 10.65 -21.59 18.55
N SER A 122 11.92 -21.75 18.18
CA SER A 122 13.02 -20.87 18.61
C SER A 122 12.80 -19.42 18.13
N ASP A 123 12.53 -19.24 16.84
CA ASP A 123 12.35 -17.90 16.25
C ASP A 123 11.06 -17.23 16.70
N ALA A 124 9.98 -18.04 16.83
CA ALA A 124 8.71 -17.56 17.37
C ALA A 124 8.87 -17.08 18.81
N GLY A 125 9.62 -17.81 19.65
CA GLY A 125 9.92 -17.42 21.03
C GLY A 125 10.74 -16.13 21.11
N LYS A 126 11.83 -16.04 20.34
CA LYS A 126 12.68 -14.83 20.27
C LYS A 126 11.88 -13.60 19.83
N LEU A 127 11.08 -13.75 18.76
CA LEU A 127 10.30 -12.62 18.23
C LEU A 127 9.17 -12.23 19.15
N ALA A 128 8.41 -13.18 19.71
CA ALA A 128 7.28 -12.92 20.60
C ALA A 128 7.69 -12.13 21.86
N ASN A 129 8.88 -12.41 22.42
CA ASN A 129 9.45 -11.71 23.58
C ASN A 129 10.15 -10.40 23.22
N SER A 130 10.25 -10.05 21.93
CA SER A 130 10.93 -8.82 21.51
C SER A 130 10.23 -7.58 22.03
N ARG A 131 11.01 -6.67 22.64
CA ARG A 131 10.56 -5.34 23.09
C ARG A 131 10.68 -4.26 22.02
N LYS A 132 11.10 -4.62 20.78
CA LYS A 132 11.24 -3.69 19.67
C LYS A 132 9.88 -3.10 19.26
N GLY A 133 9.86 -1.85 18.80
CA GLY A 133 8.65 -1.18 18.36
C GLY A 133 7.95 -1.88 17.17
N TYR A 134 6.64 -1.74 17.07
CA TYR A 134 5.78 -2.42 16.07
C TYR A 134 6.28 -2.28 14.63
N TRP A 135 6.76 -1.08 14.26
CA TRP A 135 7.27 -0.79 12.93
C TRP A 135 8.56 -1.56 12.61
N ARG A 136 9.44 -1.69 13.59
CA ARG A 136 10.70 -2.44 13.43
C ARG A 136 10.44 -3.94 13.31
N ILE A 137 9.53 -4.47 14.13
CA ILE A 137 9.11 -5.87 14.06
C ILE A 137 8.46 -6.19 12.70
N ALA A 138 7.60 -5.30 12.20
CA ALA A 138 6.92 -5.48 10.91
C ALA A 138 7.86 -5.55 9.69
N ALA A 139 9.12 -5.21 9.85
CA ALA A 139 10.17 -5.29 8.81
C ALA A 139 11.20 -6.37 9.08
N CYS A 140 11.00 -7.25 10.07
CA CYS A 140 11.97 -8.32 10.32
C CYS A 140 11.69 -9.53 9.40
N PRO A 141 12.73 -10.29 9.00
CA PRO A 141 12.59 -11.43 8.11
C PRO A 141 11.58 -12.48 8.60
N ILE A 142 11.53 -12.73 9.92
CA ILE A 142 10.56 -13.66 10.50
C ILE A 142 9.12 -13.23 10.24
N MET A 143 8.81 -11.93 10.33
CA MET A 143 7.47 -11.41 10.00
C MET A 143 7.20 -11.45 8.49
N ASP A 144 8.23 -11.28 7.66
CA ASP A 144 8.11 -11.41 6.20
C ASP A 144 7.79 -12.84 5.80
N THR A 145 8.38 -13.83 6.47
CA THR A 145 8.08 -15.25 6.28
C THR A 145 6.69 -15.61 6.84
N ALA A 146 6.38 -15.18 8.06
CA ALA A 146 5.10 -15.46 8.73
C ALA A 146 3.91 -14.88 7.96
N LEU A 147 3.99 -13.64 7.55
CA LEU A 147 2.98 -12.92 6.77
C LEU A 147 3.55 -12.55 5.39
N SER A 148 3.89 -13.59 4.62
CA SER A 148 4.43 -13.43 3.27
C SER A 148 3.43 -12.74 2.34
N ASN A 149 3.92 -12.18 1.22
CA ASN A 149 3.09 -11.51 0.24
C ASN A 149 1.95 -12.41 -0.25
N GLN A 150 2.28 -13.68 -0.57
CA GLN A 150 1.29 -14.66 -1.01
C GLN A 150 0.23 -14.96 0.07
N ARG A 151 0.62 -15.06 1.35
CA ARG A 151 -0.33 -15.27 2.43
C ARG A 151 -1.27 -14.09 2.62
N LEU A 152 -0.77 -12.86 2.51
CA LEU A 152 -1.61 -11.67 2.59
C LEU A 152 -2.61 -11.61 1.43
N GLU A 153 -2.20 -11.94 0.22
CA GLU A 153 -3.09 -12.01 -0.95
C GLU A 153 -4.14 -13.12 -0.79
N LYS A 154 -3.74 -14.32 -0.37
CA LYS A 154 -4.67 -15.44 -0.05
C LYS A 154 -5.65 -15.08 1.07
N ALA A 155 -5.23 -14.26 2.04
CA ALA A 155 -6.10 -13.74 3.08
C ALA A 155 -7.09 -12.66 2.60
N GLY A 156 -7.04 -12.26 1.31
CA GLY A 156 -7.99 -11.33 0.70
C GLY A 156 -7.53 -9.88 0.66
N PHE A 157 -6.27 -9.57 0.98
CA PHE A 157 -5.73 -8.23 0.80
C PHE A 157 -5.43 -7.96 -0.67
N GLN A 158 -5.98 -6.87 -1.21
CA GLN A 158 -5.68 -6.40 -2.57
C GLN A 158 -4.53 -5.41 -2.52
N PHE A 159 -3.57 -5.56 -3.45
CA PHE A 159 -2.41 -4.67 -3.61
C PHE A 159 -2.49 -3.91 -4.93
N PHE A 160 -1.90 -2.72 -4.97
CA PHE A 160 -2.01 -1.80 -6.10
C PHE A 160 -1.33 -2.34 -7.35
N TYR A 161 -0.07 -2.78 -7.24
CA TYR A 161 0.68 -3.28 -8.39
C TYR A 161 0.08 -4.57 -8.95
N SER A 162 -0.33 -5.50 -8.08
CA SER A 162 -0.95 -6.76 -8.52
C SER A 162 -2.29 -6.53 -9.24
N TYR A 163 -3.04 -5.51 -8.86
CA TYR A 163 -4.27 -5.13 -9.56
C TYR A 163 -3.97 -4.35 -10.85
N TYR A 164 -3.01 -3.41 -10.81
CA TYR A 164 -2.61 -2.62 -11.98
C TYR A 164 -2.07 -3.50 -13.10
N SER A 165 -1.18 -4.45 -12.80
CA SER A 165 -0.62 -5.34 -13.81
C SER A 165 -1.67 -6.19 -14.53
N LYS A 166 -2.76 -6.57 -13.84
CA LYS A 166 -3.89 -7.29 -14.42
C LYS A 166 -4.83 -6.39 -15.25
N SER A 167 -4.87 -5.09 -14.96
CA SER A 167 -5.77 -4.15 -15.62
C SER A 167 -5.16 -3.49 -16.86
N VAL A 168 -3.84 -3.61 -17.06
CA VAL A 168 -3.08 -3.03 -18.19
C VAL A 168 -2.53 -4.13 -19.13
N ALA A 169 -2.54 -5.39 -18.68
CA ALA A 169 -2.28 -6.56 -19.52
C ALA A 169 -3.49 -6.87 -20.41
#